data_8e290f5cf9f081e1cf5a0d983fbdf2a9
#
_entry.id   8e290f5cf9f081e1cf5a0d983fbdf2a9
#
_cell.length_a   1.000
_cell.length_b   1.000
_cell.length_c   1.000
_cell.angle_alpha   90.00
_cell.angle_beta   90.00
_cell.angle_gamma   90.00
#
_symmetry.space_group_name_H-M   'P 1'
#
loop_
_entity.id
_entity.type
_entity.pdbx_description
1 polymer ?
#
loop_
_entity_poly.entity_id
_entity_poly.type
_entity_poly.pdbx_seq_one_letter_code
_entity_poly.pdbx_strand_id
1 'polypeptide(L)'
;YDGTISLEYVHYEIGQPRYMPEECRMLRLSYGAPLKVRLRLNKPENPIEEDVYLGEIPLMIGGGAFIVNGAERVLVNQLHRSPGIDFMEERVGDKKMHSCWIVPERGSWIEISVTKRDSVAIRIDQGGKIPATTFLRACSPEFSTNEDIIRVFYETAEVKLSGADEEQLIGRVVLKDIVDPTKN
;
A
#
# COMPACT_ATOMS: atom_id res chain seq x y z
N TYR A 1 13.01 -5.80 -8.55
CA TYR A 1 12.05 -6.31 -9.53
C TYR A 1 12.37 -7.77 -9.89
N ASP A 2 13.57 -8.02 -10.43
CA ASP A 2 14.02 -9.36 -10.83
C ASP A 2 14.99 -9.99 -9.81
N GLY A 3 15.32 -9.28 -8.73
CA GLY A 3 16.23 -9.74 -7.70
C GLY A 3 17.72 -9.72 -8.09
N THR A 4 18.06 -9.26 -9.29
CA THR A 4 19.45 -9.27 -9.77
C THR A 4 20.28 -8.10 -9.23
N ILE A 5 19.61 -7.00 -8.88
CA ILE A 5 20.25 -5.79 -8.33
C ILE A 5 19.59 -5.46 -6.99
N SER A 6 20.41 -5.29 -5.96
CA SER A 6 19.95 -4.86 -4.64
C SER A 6 20.79 -3.71 -4.10
N LEU A 7 20.14 -2.82 -3.34
CA LEU A 7 20.80 -1.71 -2.65
C LEU A 7 20.72 -1.99 -1.16
N GLU A 8 21.89 -2.06 -0.52
CA GLU A 8 22.02 -2.32 0.91
C GLU A 8 22.53 -1.10 1.65
N TYR A 9 21.97 -0.85 2.81
CA TYR A 9 22.49 0.10 3.77
C TYR A 9 23.63 -0.54 4.56
N VAL A 10 24.77 0.16 4.67
CA VAL A 10 25.94 -0.30 5.44
C VAL A 10 26.02 0.47 6.78
N HIS A 11 26.22 1.78 6.73
CA HIS A 11 26.20 2.65 7.90
C HIS A 11 25.94 4.11 7.50
N TYR A 12 25.73 4.98 8.49
CA TYR A 12 25.64 6.41 8.28
C TYR A 12 26.64 7.15 9.16
N GLU A 13 27.02 8.34 8.73
CA GLU A 13 27.87 9.27 9.46
C GLU A 13 27.21 10.64 9.47
N ILE A 14 27.11 11.23 10.66
CA ILE A 14 26.73 12.62 10.83
C ILE A 14 28.02 13.40 11.12
N GLY A 15 28.36 14.29 10.22
CA GLY A 15 29.57 15.12 10.35
C GLY A 15 29.43 16.22 11.38
N GLN A 16 30.45 17.05 11.46
CA GLN A 16 30.43 18.22 12.36
C GLN A 16 29.60 19.35 11.76
N PRO A 17 28.79 20.06 12.57
CA PRO A 17 28.10 21.26 12.11
C PRO A 17 29.10 22.34 11.73
N ARG A 18 28.79 23.07 10.67
CA ARG A 18 29.65 24.13 10.14
C ARG A 18 29.64 25.39 11.01
N TYR A 19 28.49 25.68 11.62
CA TYR A 19 28.26 26.86 12.45
C TYR A 19 27.71 26.42 13.80
N MET A 20 27.98 27.22 14.85
CA MET A 20 27.39 27.03 16.16
C MET A 20 25.93 27.52 16.21
N PRO A 21 25.09 27.07 17.15
CA PRO A 21 23.70 27.51 17.24
C PRO A 21 23.52 29.02 17.29
N GLU A 22 24.40 29.74 18.00
CA GLU A 22 24.34 31.20 18.15
C GLU A 22 24.66 31.91 16.83
N GLU A 23 25.66 31.41 16.10
CA GLU A 23 25.99 31.92 14.77
C GLU A 23 24.85 31.72 13.78
N CYS A 24 24.18 30.53 13.82
CA CYS A 24 23.02 30.27 13.00
C CYS A 24 21.86 31.23 13.27
N ARG A 25 21.64 31.64 14.54
CA ARG A 25 20.62 32.66 14.88
C ARG A 25 20.96 34.00 14.26
N MET A 26 22.23 34.45 14.43
CA MET A 26 22.68 35.75 13.95
C MET A 26 22.71 35.81 12.39
N LEU A 27 23.21 34.77 11.75
CA LEU A 27 23.38 34.71 10.30
C LEU A 27 22.10 34.24 9.56
N ARG A 28 21.02 33.95 10.29
CA ARG A 28 19.76 33.43 9.75
C ARG A 28 19.93 32.12 8.99
N LEU A 29 20.76 31.23 9.49
CA LEU A 29 21.03 29.91 8.94
C LEU A 29 20.28 28.83 9.73
N SER A 30 20.22 27.63 9.16
CA SER A 30 19.73 26.45 9.85
C SER A 30 20.89 25.72 10.54
N TYR A 31 20.67 25.30 11.79
CA TYR A 31 21.65 24.51 12.51
C TYR A 31 21.52 23.05 12.13
N GLY A 32 22.52 22.51 11.47
CA GLY A 32 22.54 21.15 10.96
C GLY A 32 23.96 20.63 10.77
N ALA A 33 24.03 19.35 10.48
CA ALA A 33 25.26 18.65 10.16
C ALA A 33 25.11 17.83 8.86
N PRO A 34 26.20 17.65 8.10
CA PRO A 34 26.17 16.84 6.88
C PRO A 34 25.89 15.39 7.22
N LEU A 35 24.92 14.81 6.52
CA LEU A 35 24.58 13.39 6.61
C LEU A 35 25.15 12.65 5.39
N LYS A 36 26.00 11.67 5.66
CA LYS A 36 26.52 10.72 4.66
C LYS A 36 26.01 9.33 4.98
N VAL A 37 25.64 8.60 3.95
CA VAL A 37 25.21 7.21 4.09
C VAL A 37 26.08 6.34 3.18
N ARG A 38 26.70 5.32 3.75
CA ARG A 38 27.39 4.31 2.97
C ARG A 38 26.41 3.27 2.49
N LEU A 39 26.31 3.18 1.18
CA LEU A 39 25.44 2.26 0.48
C LEU A 39 26.28 1.27 -0.34
N ARG A 40 25.82 0.02 -0.38
CA ARG A 40 26.36 -1.03 -1.24
C ARG A 40 25.34 -1.40 -2.30
N LEU A 41 25.72 -1.19 -3.55
CA LEU A 41 24.95 -1.62 -4.70
C LEU A 41 25.48 -3.01 -5.13
N ASN A 42 24.71 -4.04 -4.86
CA ASN A 42 25.02 -5.40 -5.29
C ASN A 42 24.58 -5.59 -6.73
N LYS A 43 25.54 -5.85 -7.61
CA LYS A 43 25.36 -6.25 -9.00
C LYS A 43 25.95 -7.63 -9.21
N PRO A 44 25.47 -8.42 -10.20
CA PRO A 44 25.99 -9.77 -10.45
C PRO A 44 27.50 -9.83 -10.72
N GLU A 45 28.05 -8.80 -11.35
CA GLU A 45 29.45 -8.78 -11.76
C GLU A 45 30.39 -8.12 -10.74
N ASN A 46 29.95 -7.02 -10.09
CA ASN A 46 30.79 -6.30 -9.12
C ASN A 46 29.92 -5.48 -8.15
N PRO A 47 30.01 -5.71 -6.84
CA PRO A 47 29.39 -4.82 -5.87
C PRO A 47 30.16 -3.49 -5.82
N ILE A 48 29.42 -2.38 -5.77
CA ILE A 48 29.97 -1.04 -5.63
C ILE A 48 29.54 -0.50 -4.27
N GLU A 49 30.50 0.04 -3.52
CA GLU A 49 30.24 0.63 -2.21
C GLU A 49 30.73 2.09 -2.20
N GLU A 50 29.84 3.03 -1.89
CA GLU A 50 30.13 4.45 -1.89
C GLU A 50 29.47 5.20 -0.74
N ASP A 51 30.10 6.31 -0.31
CA ASP A 51 29.52 7.25 0.62
C ASP A 51 28.69 8.28 -0.14
N VAL A 52 27.38 8.25 0.07
CA VAL A 52 26.43 9.17 -0.57
C VAL A 52 26.10 10.30 0.40
N TYR A 53 26.38 11.55 -0.01
CA TYR A 53 25.94 12.71 0.73
C TYR A 53 24.45 12.97 0.48
N LEU A 54 23.65 12.89 1.53
CA LEU A 54 22.19 13.07 1.45
C LEU A 54 21.73 14.50 1.72
N GLY A 55 22.62 15.35 2.21
CA GLY A 55 22.30 16.72 2.59
C GLY A 55 22.63 16.99 4.04
N GLU A 56 22.14 18.11 4.57
CA GLU A 56 22.27 18.46 5.98
C GLU A 56 21.05 18.00 6.77
N ILE A 57 21.28 17.35 7.89
CA ILE A 57 20.24 16.99 8.86
C ILE A 57 20.19 18.04 9.96
N PRO A 58 19.03 18.63 10.29
CA PRO A 58 18.89 19.56 11.40
C PRO A 58 19.24 18.88 12.72
N LEU A 59 20.02 19.55 13.54
CA LEU A 59 20.38 19.08 14.86
C LEU A 59 19.52 19.75 15.93
N MET A 60 19.11 18.94 16.90
CA MET A 60 18.32 19.40 18.04
C MET A 60 19.23 20.12 19.03
N ILE A 61 18.80 21.29 19.47
CA ILE A 61 19.42 22.04 20.57
C ILE A 61 18.71 21.74 21.90
N GLY A 62 19.22 22.30 23.01
CA GLY A 62 18.60 22.13 24.32
C GLY A 62 17.10 22.48 24.31
N GLY A 63 16.30 21.71 25.07
CA GLY A 63 14.86 21.93 25.18
C GLY A 63 14.02 21.36 24.02
N GLY A 64 14.60 20.59 23.07
CA GLY A 64 13.86 19.96 21.99
C GLY A 64 13.59 20.88 20.81
N ALA A 65 14.30 22.01 20.71
CA ALA A 65 14.15 22.97 19.63
C ALA A 65 15.15 22.73 18.50
N PHE A 66 14.84 23.27 17.32
CA PHE A 66 15.70 23.33 16.15
C PHE A 66 15.84 24.76 15.70
N ILE A 67 16.97 25.13 15.08
CA ILE A 67 17.14 26.44 14.47
C ILE A 67 16.98 26.28 12.97
N VAL A 68 15.97 26.93 12.43
CA VAL A 68 15.65 26.89 11.00
C VAL A 68 15.58 28.34 10.49
N ASN A 69 16.49 28.68 9.56
CA ASN A 69 16.63 30.06 9.04
C ASN A 69 16.77 31.11 10.15
N GLY A 70 17.52 30.79 11.20
CA GLY A 70 17.75 31.64 12.36
C GLY A 70 16.64 31.70 13.40
N ALA A 71 15.50 31.06 13.19
CA ALA A 71 14.39 31.01 14.14
C ALA A 71 14.37 29.68 14.88
N GLU A 72 14.14 29.72 16.19
CA GLU A 72 13.91 28.52 16.98
C GLU A 72 12.53 27.97 16.70
N ARG A 73 12.47 26.67 16.41
CA ARG A 73 11.24 25.94 16.10
C ARG A 73 11.19 24.63 16.85
N VAL A 74 9.99 24.19 17.15
CA VAL A 74 9.71 22.87 17.73
C VAL A 74 8.86 22.07 16.78
N LEU A 75 9.05 20.74 16.80
CA LEU A 75 8.18 19.83 16.06
C LEU A 75 6.89 19.61 16.85
N VAL A 76 5.76 19.83 16.20
CA VAL A 76 4.47 19.56 16.76
C VAL A 76 3.96 18.23 16.22
N ASN A 77 3.62 17.32 17.10
CA ASN A 77 3.06 16.03 16.73
C ASN A 77 1.72 16.20 16.05
N GLN A 78 1.50 15.48 14.96
CA GLN A 78 0.24 15.43 14.27
C GLN A 78 -0.36 14.04 14.40
N LEU A 79 -1.67 14.00 14.63
CA LEU A 79 -2.42 12.76 14.63
C LEU A 79 -2.72 12.36 13.20
N HIS A 80 -2.36 11.14 12.81
CA HIS A 80 -2.69 10.58 11.51
C HIS A 80 -3.21 9.15 11.67
N ARG A 81 -3.87 8.61 10.65
CA ARG A 81 -4.29 7.22 10.66
C ARG A 81 -3.07 6.31 10.55
N SER A 82 -3.02 5.30 11.41
CA SER A 82 -2.00 4.26 11.34
C SER A 82 -2.15 3.42 10.07
N PRO A 83 -1.05 2.93 9.48
CA PRO A 83 -1.12 1.92 8.44
C PRO A 83 -1.87 0.69 8.93
N GLY A 84 -2.75 0.15 8.09
CA GLY A 84 -3.54 -1.01 8.43
C GLY A 84 -4.84 -1.09 7.65
N ILE A 85 -5.75 -1.96 8.12
CA ILE A 85 -7.06 -2.17 7.53
C ILE A 85 -8.12 -1.85 8.58
N ASP A 86 -8.98 -0.88 8.26
CA ASP A 86 -10.09 -0.47 9.09
C ASP A 86 -11.40 -0.95 8.48
N PHE A 87 -12.19 -1.70 9.24
CA PHE A 87 -13.53 -2.13 8.85
C PHE A 87 -14.57 -1.23 9.49
N MET A 88 -15.54 -0.79 8.70
CA MET A 88 -16.61 0.07 9.16
C MET A 88 -17.98 -0.46 8.72
N GLU A 89 -18.96 -0.27 9.58
CA GLU A 89 -20.37 -0.53 9.29
C GLU A 89 -21.14 0.79 9.43
N GLU A 90 -21.80 1.22 8.36
CA GLU A 90 -22.67 2.39 8.36
C GLU A 90 -24.12 1.98 8.11
N ARG A 91 -25.06 2.54 8.86
CA ARG A 91 -26.48 2.30 8.65
C ARG A 91 -27.05 3.37 7.72
N VAL A 92 -27.52 2.95 6.56
CA VAL A 92 -28.17 3.81 5.58
C VAL A 92 -29.64 3.38 5.43
N GLY A 93 -30.52 3.98 6.21
CA GLY A 93 -31.91 3.53 6.37
C GLY A 93 -31.97 2.17 7.08
N ASP A 94 -32.60 1.19 6.46
CA ASP A 94 -32.74 -0.16 7.02
C ASP A 94 -31.59 -1.10 6.64
N LYS A 95 -30.71 -0.68 5.71
CA LYS A 95 -29.56 -1.49 5.26
C LYS A 95 -28.30 -1.14 6.04
N LYS A 96 -27.55 -2.19 6.41
CA LYS A 96 -26.18 -2.08 6.92
C LYS A 96 -25.23 -2.11 5.73
N MET A 97 -24.42 -1.07 5.58
CA MET A 97 -23.42 -0.93 4.54
C MET A 97 -22.05 -1.16 5.16
N HIS A 98 -21.34 -2.15 4.62
CA HIS A 98 -19.99 -2.47 5.06
C HIS A 98 -18.98 -1.77 4.16
N SER A 99 -17.95 -1.23 4.76
CA SER A 99 -16.80 -0.68 4.06
C SER A 99 -15.51 -1.05 4.75
N CYS A 100 -14.44 -1.01 3.99
CA CYS A 100 -13.11 -1.31 4.47
C CYS A 100 -12.14 -0.28 3.88
N TRP A 101 -11.26 0.23 4.72
CA TRP A 101 -10.22 1.16 4.31
C TRP A 101 -8.87 0.50 4.49
N ILE A 102 -8.09 0.44 3.41
CA ILE A 102 -6.72 -0.01 3.43
C ILE A 102 -5.83 1.23 3.41
N VAL A 103 -5.16 1.46 4.53
CA VAL A 103 -4.23 2.60 4.71
C VAL A 103 -2.81 2.05 4.64
N PRO A 104 -2.06 2.34 3.57
CA PRO A 104 -0.66 1.92 3.47
C PRO A 104 0.24 2.82 4.31
N GLU A 105 1.43 2.35 4.63
CA GLU A 105 2.48 3.18 5.24
C GLU A 105 2.90 4.31 4.28
N ARG A 106 2.99 4.00 2.99
CA ARG A 106 3.27 4.95 1.91
C ARG A 106 2.51 4.53 0.66
N GLY A 107 1.78 5.46 0.07
CA GLY A 107 1.02 5.23 -1.16
C GLY A 107 -0.44 5.63 -1.04
N SER A 108 -1.21 5.24 -2.03
CA SER A 108 -2.63 5.59 -2.15
C SER A 108 -3.51 4.77 -1.20
N TRP A 109 -4.51 5.41 -0.64
CA TRP A 109 -5.53 4.74 0.17
C TRP A 109 -6.53 4.04 -0.72
N ILE A 110 -6.97 2.87 -0.28
CA ILE A 110 -7.98 2.07 -0.99
C ILE A 110 -9.21 1.96 -0.10
N GLU A 111 -10.34 2.42 -0.60
CA GLU A 111 -11.64 2.24 0.01
C GLU A 111 -12.40 1.14 -0.74
N ILE A 112 -12.82 0.12 -0.04
CA ILE A 112 -13.69 -0.95 -0.55
C ILE A 112 -15.04 -0.77 0.11
N SER A 113 -16.09 -0.61 -0.67
CA SER A 113 -17.44 -0.36 -0.14
C SER A 113 -18.50 -1.18 -0.85
N VAL A 114 -19.45 -1.70 -0.08
CA VAL A 114 -20.67 -2.30 -0.63
C VAL A 114 -21.59 -1.17 -1.07
N THR A 115 -22.11 -1.25 -2.28
CA THR A 115 -23.03 -0.25 -2.82
C THR A 115 -24.47 -0.58 -2.47
N LYS A 116 -25.40 0.38 -2.63
CA LYS A 116 -26.83 0.16 -2.42
C LYS A 116 -27.43 -0.96 -3.30
N ARG A 117 -26.74 -1.32 -4.38
CA ARG A 117 -27.14 -2.41 -5.32
C ARG A 117 -26.52 -3.75 -4.97
N ASP A 118 -25.98 -3.89 -3.76
CA ASP A 118 -25.30 -5.10 -3.26
C ASP A 118 -24.08 -5.51 -4.13
N SER A 119 -23.45 -4.55 -4.79
CA SER A 119 -22.19 -4.74 -5.50
C SER A 119 -21.03 -4.14 -4.73
N VAL A 120 -19.84 -4.72 -4.87
CA VAL A 120 -18.63 -4.21 -4.22
C VAL A 120 -17.90 -3.28 -5.19
N ALA A 121 -17.63 -2.06 -4.71
CA ALA A 121 -16.88 -1.05 -5.45
C ALA A 121 -15.62 -0.66 -4.70
N ILE A 122 -14.59 -0.32 -5.45
CA ILE A 122 -13.30 0.13 -4.94
C ILE A 122 -13.05 1.56 -5.39
N ARG A 123 -12.50 2.36 -4.51
CA ARG A 123 -12.01 3.70 -4.80
C ARG A 123 -10.55 3.80 -4.36
N ILE A 124 -9.71 4.35 -5.21
CA ILE A 124 -8.31 4.64 -4.92
C ILE A 124 -8.19 6.14 -4.75
N ASP A 125 -7.76 6.58 -3.57
CA ASP A 125 -7.73 8.00 -3.14
C ASP A 125 -9.07 8.71 -3.42
N GLN A 126 -9.05 9.77 -4.21
CA GLN A 126 -10.23 10.56 -4.61
C GLN A 126 -10.72 10.21 -6.03
N GLY A 127 -10.25 9.11 -6.59
CA GLY A 127 -10.64 8.63 -7.92
C GLY A 127 -12.10 8.17 -8.01
N GLY A 128 -12.53 7.83 -9.22
CA GLY A 128 -13.85 7.23 -9.46
C GLY A 128 -13.98 5.83 -8.87
N LYS A 129 -15.21 5.43 -8.56
CA LYS A 129 -15.48 4.05 -8.12
C LYS A 129 -15.33 3.07 -9.29
N ILE A 130 -14.60 2.01 -9.07
CA ILE A 130 -14.43 0.89 -10.00
C ILE A 130 -15.00 -0.40 -9.41
N PRO A 131 -15.50 -1.34 -10.20
CA PRO A 131 -15.95 -2.64 -9.70
C PRO A 131 -14.81 -3.41 -9.06
N ALA A 132 -15.07 -4.07 -7.93
CA ALA A 132 -14.05 -4.85 -7.22
C ALA A 132 -13.49 -5.99 -8.10
N THR A 133 -14.31 -6.61 -8.91
CA THR A 133 -13.90 -7.67 -9.84
C THR A 133 -12.87 -7.17 -10.86
N THR A 134 -13.04 -5.95 -11.38
CA THR A 134 -12.07 -5.32 -12.30
C THR A 134 -10.73 -5.08 -11.60
N PHE A 135 -10.77 -4.62 -10.36
CA PHE A 135 -9.56 -4.40 -9.56
C PHE A 135 -8.83 -5.72 -9.28
N LEU A 136 -9.55 -6.77 -8.86
CA LEU A 136 -8.95 -8.08 -8.59
C LEU A 136 -8.24 -8.65 -9.83
N ARG A 137 -8.86 -8.54 -11.01
CA ARG A 137 -8.24 -8.97 -12.27
C ARG A 137 -6.98 -8.20 -12.62
N ALA A 138 -6.92 -6.92 -12.24
CA ALA A 138 -5.72 -6.10 -12.43
C ALA A 138 -4.60 -6.44 -11.45
N CYS A 139 -4.92 -6.97 -10.26
CA CYS A 139 -3.94 -7.30 -9.23
C CYS A 139 -3.21 -8.61 -9.48
N SER A 140 -3.90 -9.64 -9.97
CA SER A 140 -3.30 -10.97 -10.15
C SER A 140 -3.94 -11.75 -11.30
N PRO A 141 -3.13 -12.50 -12.08
CA PRO A 141 -3.62 -13.44 -13.08
C PRO A 141 -4.55 -14.53 -12.53
N GLU A 142 -4.44 -14.84 -11.22
CA GLU A 142 -5.29 -15.81 -10.52
C GLU A 142 -6.76 -15.43 -10.49
N PHE A 143 -7.08 -14.14 -10.73
CA PHE A 143 -8.46 -13.63 -10.80
C PHE A 143 -8.90 -13.29 -12.22
N SER A 144 -8.28 -13.90 -13.24
CA SER A 144 -8.51 -13.55 -14.64
C SER A 144 -9.93 -13.88 -15.11
N THR A 145 -10.48 -15.01 -14.69
CA THR A 145 -11.78 -15.49 -15.12
C THR A 145 -12.87 -15.25 -14.07
N ASN A 146 -14.14 -15.34 -14.49
CA ASN A 146 -15.26 -15.26 -13.56
C ASN A 146 -15.25 -16.45 -12.60
N GLU A 147 -14.90 -17.62 -13.12
CA GLU A 147 -14.81 -18.87 -12.37
C GLU A 147 -13.82 -18.76 -11.22
N ASP A 148 -12.65 -18.19 -11.48
CA ASP A 148 -11.62 -18.02 -10.45
C ASP A 148 -12.08 -17.08 -9.33
N ILE A 149 -12.71 -15.96 -9.68
CA ILE A 149 -13.27 -15.03 -8.70
C ILE A 149 -14.37 -15.72 -7.87
N ILE A 150 -15.28 -16.45 -8.51
CA ILE A 150 -16.36 -17.12 -7.79
C ILE A 150 -15.82 -18.19 -6.84
N ARG A 151 -14.80 -18.94 -7.25
CA ARG A 151 -14.16 -19.96 -6.38
C ARG A 151 -13.54 -19.38 -5.10
N VAL A 152 -13.10 -18.13 -5.14
CA VAL A 152 -12.55 -17.47 -3.95
C VAL A 152 -13.65 -17.07 -2.95
N PHE A 153 -14.82 -16.66 -3.45
CA PHE A 153 -15.89 -16.13 -2.60
C PHE A 153 -16.97 -17.13 -2.24
N TYR A 154 -17.06 -18.25 -2.97
CA TYR A 154 -18.11 -19.25 -2.79
C TYR A 154 -17.52 -20.65 -2.78
N GLU A 155 -18.13 -21.51 -2.00
CA GLU A 155 -17.84 -22.94 -2.05
C GLU A 155 -18.33 -23.53 -3.38
N THR A 156 -17.44 -24.21 -4.08
CA THR A 156 -17.74 -24.85 -5.36
C THR A 156 -17.52 -26.35 -5.26
N ALA A 157 -18.37 -27.12 -5.93
CA ALA A 157 -18.27 -28.57 -6.00
C ALA A 157 -18.30 -29.04 -7.45
N GLU A 158 -17.48 -30.02 -7.77
CA GLU A 158 -17.50 -30.70 -9.06
C GLU A 158 -18.48 -31.87 -8.98
N VAL A 159 -19.47 -31.88 -9.86
CA VAL A 159 -20.48 -32.95 -9.94
C VAL A 159 -20.42 -33.59 -11.32
N LYS A 160 -20.26 -34.92 -11.35
CA LYS A 160 -20.36 -35.68 -12.61
C LYS A 160 -21.82 -35.71 -13.05
N LEU A 161 -22.14 -35.17 -14.23
CA LEU A 161 -23.49 -35.12 -14.75
C LEU A 161 -24.04 -36.52 -15.12
N SER A 162 -23.16 -37.45 -15.50
CA SER A 162 -23.57 -38.84 -15.78
C SER A 162 -23.85 -39.59 -14.48
N GLY A 163 -25.13 -39.78 -14.18
CA GLY A 163 -25.58 -40.52 -12.97
C GLY A 163 -25.77 -39.65 -11.74
N ALA A 164 -25.82 -38.33 -11.87
CA ALA A 164 -26.21 -37.46 -10.77
C ALA A 164 -27.74 -37.49 -10.59
N ASP A 165 -28.20 -37.60 -9.35
CA ASP A 165 -29.61 -37.44 -8.99
C ASP A 165 -30.06 -36.00 -9.29
N GLU A 166 -31.21 -35.85 -9.95
CA GLU A 166 -31.75 -34.50 -10.27
C GLU A 166 -31.91 -33.61 -9.03
N GLU A 167 -32.25 -34.19 -7.87
CA GLU A 167 -32.36 -33.47 -6.62
C GLU A 167 -31.05 -32.81 -6.17
N GLN A 168 -29.89 -33.36 -6.55
CA GLN A 168 -28.59 -32.78 -6.21
C GLN A 168 -28.21 -31.57 -7.10
N LEU A 169 -28.87 -31.44 -8.26
CA LEU A 169 -28.58 -30.39 -9.23
C LEU A 169 -29.57 -29.21 -9.11
N ILE A 170 -30.77 -29.47 -8.62
CA ILE A 170 -31.80 -28.44 -8.48
C ILE A 170 -31.36 -27.37 -7.47
N GLY A 171 -31.43 -26.09 -7.89
CA GLY A 171 -31.08 -24.94 -7.05
C GLY A 171 -29.60 -24.58 -7.02
N ARG A 172 -28.73 -25.31 -7.74
CA ARG A 172 -27.33 -24.96 -7.88
C ARG A 172 -27.10 -24.01 -9.07
N VAL A 173 -26.14 -23.15 -8.94
CA VAL A 173 -25.71 -22.23 -9.99
C VAL A 173 -24.51 -22.81 -10.71
N VAL A 174 -24.56 -22.83 -12.05
CA VAL A 174 -23.47 -23.35 -12.88
C VAL A 174 -22.33 -22.35 -12.89
N LEU A 175 -21.15 -22.80 -12.53
CA LEU A 175 -19.95 -21.97 -12.44
C LEU A 175 -19.38 -21.63 -13.83
N LYS A 176 -19.48 -22.56 -14.78
CA LYS A 176 -18.91 -22.44 -16.12
C LYS A 176 -19.97 -22.82 -17.18
N ASP A 177 -19.92 -22.16 -18.32
CA ASP A 177 -20.80 -22.48 -19.46
C ASP A 177 -20.64 -23.96 -19.85
N ILE A 178 -21.76 -24.64 -19.99
CA ILE A 178 -21.79 -26.02 -20.48
C ILE A 178 -21.86 -25.94 -22.01
N VAL A 179 -20.76 -26.24 -22.66
CA VAL A 179 -20.66 -26.25 -24.12
C VAL A 179 -20.81 -27.67 -24.63
N ASP A 180 -21.71 -27.86 -25.62
CA ASP A 180 -21.83 -29.12 -26.32
C ASP A 180 -20.59 -29.32 -27.22
N PRO A 181 -19.75 -30.34 -26.99
CA PRO A 181 -18.52 -30.54 -27.76
C PRO A 181 -18.79 -30.89 -29.25
N THR A 182 -20.04 -31.18 -29.61
CA THR A 182 -20.42 -31.52 -30.97
C THR A 182 -20.95 -30.33 -31.80
N LYS A 183 -21.15 -29.19 -31.13
CA LYS A 183 -21.61 -27.94 -31.75
C LYS A 183 -20.54 -26.86 -31.61
N ASN A 184 -19.51 -26.94 -32.43
CA ASN A 184 -18.60 -25.84 -32.71
C ASN A 184 -19.07 -25.06 -33.92
#